data_dc62f6689ebb395d549fdfab4ddfc760
#
_entry.id   dc62f6689ebb395d549fdfab4ddfc760
#
_cell.length_a   1.000
_cell.length_b   1.000
_cell.length_c   1.000
_cell.angle_alpha   90.00
_cell.angle_beta   90.00
_cell.angle_gamma   90.00
#
_symmetry.space_group_name_H-M   'P 1'
#
loop_
_entity.id
_entity.type
_entity.pdbx_description
1 polymer ?
#
loop_
_entity_poly.entity_id
_entity_poly.type
_entity_poly.pdbx_seq_one_letter_code
_entity_poly.pdbx_strand_id
1 'polypeptide(L)'
;RCGQAAALQEVHVEPFDFDVTIEIPAGSRNKYEMDHVTGRIRLDRMLFTSTRYPHDYGFIEDTLGQDSDPLDALVMTAEPTFPGVLIRCRAVGMFRMTDEAGGDDKVLCVPAGDPRLEHLRDIHHVGEFDRLEIQHFFEVYKDLEPGKSVEGATWVGRTEAEAEIRASRVRFDEAGGHTLAGSPGH
;
A
#
# COMPACT_ATOMS: atom_id res chain seq x y z
N ARG A 1 -32.75 -40.69 -21.50
CA ARG A 1 -31.71 -39.74 -21.97
C ARG A 1 -31.21 -38.98 -20.77
N CYS A 2 -30.03 -39.38 -20.33
CA CYS A 2 -29.34 -38.78 -19.22
C CYS A 2 -28.63 -37.51 -19.72
N GLY A 3 -29.02 -36.35 -19.21
CA GLY A 3 -28.31 -35.08 -19.46
C GLY A 3 -27.10 -35.01 -18.55
N GLN A 4 -25.91 -35.01 -19.13
CA GLN A 4 -24.68 -34.67 -18.42
C GLN A 4 -24.71 -33.17 -18.10
N ALA A 5 -24.81 -32.85 -16.81
CA ALA A 5 -24.50 -31.53 -16.33
C ALA A 5 -22.99 -31.32 -16.47
N ALA A 6 -22.59 -30.37 -17.31
CA ALA A 6 -21.21 -29.94 -17.39
C ALA A 6 -20.84 -29.28 -16.05
N ALA A 7 -19.95 -29.90 -15.31
CA ALA A 7 -19.34 -29.27 -14.14
C ALA A 7 -18.53 -28.05 -14.62
N LEU A 8 -18.96 -26.88 -14.21
CA LEU A 8 -18.16 -25.67 -14.34
C LEU A 8 -16.89 -25.91 -13.51
N GLN A 9 -15.76 -26.04 -14.18
CA GLN A 9 -14.47 -26.04 -13.53
C GLN A 9 -14.29 -24.64 -12.88
N GLU A 10 -14.35 -24.60 -11.58
CA GLU A 10 -13.88 -23.41 -10.84
C GLU A 10 -12.42 -23.20 -11.22
N VAL A 11 -12.16 -22.10 -11.89
CA VAL A 11 -10.79 -21.65 -12.15
C VAL A 11 -10.20 -21.31 -10.78
N HIS A 12 -9.36 -22.21 -10.28
CA HIS A 12 -8.57 -21.96 -9.10
C HIS A 12 -7.58 -20.83 -9.46
N VAL A 13 -7.96 -19.60 -9.18
CA VAL A 13 -7.03 -18.47 -9.23
C VAL A 13 -6.14 -18.61 -7.99
N GLU A 14 -4.86 -18.91 -8.21
CA GLU A 14 -3.87 -18.90 -7.14
C GLU A 14 -3.94 -17.58 -6.38
N PRO A 15 -3.96 -17.61 -5.05
CA PRO A 15 -3.99 -16.39 -4.27
C PRO A 15 -2.76 -15.53 -4.58
N PHE A 16 -3.00 -14.28 -4.95
CA PHE A 16 -1.95 -13.31 -5.20
C PHE A 16 -1.55 -12.62 -3.90
N ASP A 17 -0.66 -13.27 -3.16
CA ASP A 17 -0.11 -12.75 -1.92
C ASP A 17 1.25 -12.08 -2.15
N PHE A 18 1.58 -11.11 -1.32
CA PHE A 18 2.83 -10.35 -1.38
C PHE A 18 3.26 -9.95 0.03
N ASP A 19 4.52 -9.61 0.18
CA ASP A 19 5.11 -9.18 1.44
C ASP A 19 5.18 -7.66 1.52
N VAL A 20 4.78 -7.11 2.68
CA VAL A 20 4.85 -5.68 3.00
C VAL A 20 5.75 -5.50 4.22
N THR A 21 6.75 -4.63 4.09
CA THR A 21 7.53 -4.16 5.24
C THR A 21 6.89 -2.90 5.79
N ILE A 22 6.51 -2.93 7.06
CA ILE A 22 5.91 -1.78 7.73
C ILE A 22 7.00 -0.79 8.15
N GLU A 23 6.78 0.48 7.83
CA GLU A 23 7.62 1.59 8.29
C GLU A 23 6.95 2.36 9.41
N ILE A 24 5.63 2.57 9.34
CA ILE A 24 4.87 3.45 10.23
C ILE A 24 3.66 2.68 10.78
N PRO A 25 3.55 2.48 12.09
CA PRO A 25 2.39 1.83 12.67
C PRO A 25 1.16 2.75 12.70
N ALA A 26 -0.04 2.17 12.62
CA ALA A 26 -1.30 2.89 12.79
C ALA A 26 -1.29 3.72 14.08
N GLY A 27 -1.83 4.94 13.99
CA GLY A 27 -1.89 5.88 15.12
C GLY A 27 -0.60 6.69 15.34
N SER A 28 0.45 6.44 14.56
CA SER A 28 1.68 7.23 14.65
C SER A 28 1.50 8.61 13.99
N ARG A 29 2.04 9.64 14.64
CA ARG A 29 2.29 10.95 14.07
C ARG A 29 3.72 11.09 13.56
N ASN A 30 4.62 10.19 13.98
CA ASN A 30 5.97 10.12 13.46
C ASN A 30 5.96 9.43 12.10
N LYS A 31 6.62 10.04 11.11
CA LYS A 31 6.93 9.43 9.82
C LYS A 31 8.29 8.79 9.88
N TYR A 32 8.32 7.47 9.66
CA TYR A 32 9.56 6.70 9.56
C TYR A 32 9.78 6.26 8.12
N GLU A 33 11.02 6.08 7.73
CA GLU A 33 11.42 5.62 6.40
C GLU A 33 12.52 4.57 6.50
N MET A 34 12.44 3.57 5.65
CA MET A 34 13.51 2.60 5.46
C MET A 34 14.66 3.24 4.69
N ASP A 35 15.84 3.20 5.26
CA ASP A 35 17.07 3.44 4.52
C ASP A 35 17.46 2.14 3.80
N HIS A 36 17.17 2.05 2.51
CA HIS A 36 17.39 0.84 1.72
C HIS A 36 18.87 0.47 1.54
N VAL A 37 19.78 1.41 1.80
CA VAL A 37 21.22 1.14 1.77
C VAL A 37 21.69 0.44 3.03
N THR A 38 21.20 0.88 4.19
CA THR A 38 21.62 0.37 5.51
C THR A 38 20.66 -0.64 6.10
N GLY A 39 19.45 -0.77 5.56
CA GLY A 39 18.37 -1.60 6.12
C GLY A 39 17.83 -1.10 7.47
N ARG A 40 18.02 0.17 7.78
CA ARG A 40 17.58 0.76 9.05
C ARG A 40 16.38 1.65 8.87
N ILE A 41 15.48 1.62 9.84
CA ILE A 41 14.36 2.57 9.93
C ILE A 41 14.88 3.87 10.54
N ARG A 42 14.59 4.99 9.89
CA ARG A 42 14.92 6.35 10.33
C ARG A 42 13.65 7.10 10.68
N LEU A 43 13.71 7.95 11.70
CA LEU A 43 12.72 9.00 11.89
C LEU A 43 12.98 10.09 10.85
N ASP A 44 12.07 10.22 9.87
CA ASP A 44 12.11 11.33 8.91
C ASP A 44 11.66 12.62 9.61
N ARG A 45 10.43 12.64 10.09
CA ARG A 45 9.88 13.76 10.85
C ARG A 45 8.64 13.37 11.63
N MET A 46 8.27 14.18 12.60
CA MET A 46 6.90 14.21 13.10
C MET A 46 6.06 15.02 12.10
N LEU A 47 4.89 14.52 11.73
CA LEU A 47 3.97 15.26 10.85
C LEU A 47 3.68 16.64 11.41
N PHE A 48 3.66 17.66 10.55
CA PHE A 48 3.40 19.04 10.97
C PHE A 48 1.93 19.25 11.31
N THR A 49 1.03 18.55 10.63
CA THR A 49 -0.38 18.48 11.00
C THR A 49 -0.58 17.61 12.23
N SER A 50 -1.74 17.72 12.88
CA SER A 50 -2.10 16.84 14.02
C SER A 50 -2.64 15.47 13.60
N THR A 51 -2.61 15.16 12.31
CA THR A 51 -3.08 13.88 11.77
C THR A 51 -2.19 12.72 12.19
N ARG A 52 -2.75 11.52 12.17
CA ARG A 52 -2.07 10.25 12.46
C ARG A 52 -2.34 9.27 11.35
N TYR A 53 -1.38 8.40 11.06
CA TYR A 53 -1.57 7.34 10.08
C TYR A 53 -2.76 6.45 10.47
N PRO A 54 -3.76 6.27 9.57
CA PRO A 54 -4.99 5.55 9.91
C PRO A 54 -4.78 4.03 10.02
N HIS A 55 -3.81 3.50 9.29
CA HIS A 55 -3.45 2.08 9.26
C HIS A 55 -1.93 1.92 9.26
N ASP A 56 -1.44 0.71 9.46
CA ASP A 56 -0.03 0.39 9.26
C ASP A 56 0.36 0.74 7.83
N TYR A 57 1.47 1.43 7.67
CA TYR A 57 1.95 1.95 6.40
C TYR A 57 3.37 1.50 6.13
N GLY A 58 3.64 1.11 4.90
CA GLY A 58 4.96 0.69 4.48
C GLY A 58 5.03 0.47 2.97
N PHE A 59 5.86 -0.43 2.54
CA PHE A 59 6.09 -0.70 1.12
C PHE A 59 6.04 -2.19 0.80
N ILE A 60 5.70 -2.49 -0.45
CA ILE A 60 5.68 -3.86 -0.97
C ILE A 60 7.09 -4.23 -1.41
N GLU A 61 7.60 -5.35 -0.91
CA GLU A 61 8.93 -5.85 -1.25
C GLU A 61 9.05 -6.15 -2.76
N ASP A 62 10.25 -5.96 -3.29
CA ASP A 62 10.60 -6.23 -4.69
C ASP A 62 9.70 -5.50 -5.70
N THR A 63 9.38 -4.24 -5.42
CA THR A 63 8.60 -3.37 -6.29
C THR A 63 9.29 -2.03 -6.55
N LEU A 64 8.95 -1.41 -7.67
CA LEU A 64 9.34 -0.05 -8.01
C LEU A 64 8.13 0.71 -8.55
N GLY A 65 7.71 1.75 -7.85
CA GLY A 65 6.63 2.65 -8.27
C GLY A 65 7.05 3.53 -9.46
N GLN A 66 6.14 4.38 -9.92
CA GLN A 66 6.41 5.30 -11.03
C GLN A 66 7.33 6.46 -10.63
N ASP A 67 7.40 6.77 -9.34
CA ASP A 67 8.29 7.75 -8.72
C ASP A 67 9.70 7.23 -8.42
N SER A 68 9.97 5.98 -8.76
CA SER A 68 11.23 5.25 -8.51
C SER A 68 11.47 4.84 -7.05
N ASP A 69 10.46 4.98 -6.19
CA ASP A 69 10.44 4.40 -4.85
C ASP A 69 9.67 3.07 -4.84
N PRO A 70 9.84 2.20 -3.85
CA PRO A 70 8.99 1.02 -3.70
C PRO A 70 7.50 1.38 -3.63
N LEU A 71 6.64 0.51 -4.14
CA LEU A 71 5.19 0.73 -4.12
C LEU A 71 4.64 0.72 -2.70
N ASP A 72 4.00 1.82 -2.31
CA ASP A 72 3.42 2.01 -0.98
C ASP A 72 2.22 1.12 -0.71
N ALA A 73 2.05 0.73 0.55
CA ALA A 73 0.90 -0.04 1.02
C ALA A 73 0.39 0.43 2.38
N LEU A 74 -0.94 0.40 2.52
CA LEU A 74 -1.65 0.49 3.79
C LEU A 74 -2.15 -0.90 4.15
N VAL A 75 -1.79 -1.37 5.32
CA VAL A 75 -2.20 -2.69 5.82
C VAL A 75 -3.23 -2.50 6.93
N MET A 76 -4.47 -2.91 6.65
CA MET A 76 -5.53 -2.89 7.65
C MET A 76 -5.35 -4.08 8.60
N THR A 77 -4.95 -3.78 9.82
CA THR A 77 -4.79 -4.74 10.93
C THR A 77 -5.70 -4.36 12.09
N ALA A 78 -6.10 -5.32 12.92
CA ALA A 78 -6.89 -5.05 14.12
C ALA A 78 -6.07 -4.31 15.20
N GLU A 79 -4.77 -4.59 15.26
CA GLU A 79 -3.81 -3.97 16.18
C GLU A 79 -2.66 -3.39 15.39
N PRO A 80 -2.13 -2.22 15.77
CA PRO A 80 -0.90 -1.69 15.16
C PRO A 80 0.27 -2.65 15.34
N THR A 81 1.08 -2.80 14.30
CA THR A 81 2.35 -3.54 14.40
C THR A 81 3.50 -2.58 14.76
N PHE A 82 4.71 -2.85 14.31
CA PHE A 82 5.88 -2.03 14.63
C PHE A 82 6.78 -1.86 13.39
N PRO A 83 7.61 -0.81 13.33
CA PRO A 83 8.52 -0.59 12.22
C PRO A 83 9.46 -1.75 11.97
N GLY A 84 9.56 -2.20 10.72
CA GLY A 84 10.41 -3.30 10.29
C GLY A 84 9.73 -4.67 10.25
N VAL A 85 8.48 -4.80 10.72
CA VAL A 85 7.77 -6.08 10.61
C VAL A 85 7.40 -6.38 9.16
N LEU A 86 7.56 -7.64 8.76
CA LEU A 86 7.15 -8.15 7.46
C LEU A 86 5.80 -8.84 7.59
N ILE A 87 4.83 -8.43 6.78
CA ILE A 87 3.47 -8.99 6.80
C ILE A 87 3.14 -9.57 5.43
N ARG A 88 2.73 -10.83 5.40
CA ARG A 88 2.15 -11.45 4.21
C ARG A 88 0.75 -10.93 3.99
N CYS A 89 0.51 -10.27 2.86
CA CYS A 89 -0.71 -9.53 2.56
C CYS A 89 -1.37 -9.99 1.27
N ARG A 90 -2.65 -9.65 1.12
CA ARG A 90 -3.39 -9.68 -0.15
C ARG A 90 -4.07 -8.34 -0.39
N ALA A 91 -4.17 -7.93 -1.66
CA ALA A 91 -4.77 -6.66 -2.02
C ALA A 91 -6.30 -6.68 -1.84
N VAL A 92 -6.82 -5.51 -1.45
CA VAL A 92 -8.26 -5.21 -1.41
C VAL A 92 -8.61 -4.12 -2.41
N GLY A 93 -7.72 -3.18 -2.63
CA GLY A 93 -7.88 -2.10 -3.59
C GLY A 93 -6.66 -1.19 -3.61
N MET A 94 -6.80 -0.02 -4.19
CA MET A 94 -5.71 0.94 -4.27
C MET A 94 -6.25 2.37 -4.27
N PHE A 95 -5.57 3.25 -3.54
CA PHE A 95 -5.79 4.69 -3.55
C PHE A 95 -4.81 5.32 -4.53
N ARG A 96 -5.33 5.95 -5.57
CA ARG A 96 -4.55 6.68 -6.56
C ARG A 96 -4.53 8.16 -6.23
N MET A 97 -3.35 8.71 -6.10
CA MET A 97 -3.14 10.14 -5.93
C MET A 97 -1.94 10.61 -6.74
N THR A 98 -1.84 11.91 -6.92
CA THR A 98 -0.68 12.56 -7.50
C THR A 98 -0.15 13.56 -6.50
N ASP A 99 1.15 13.58 -6.29
CA ASP A 99 1.83 14.59 -5.49
C ASP A 99 2.80 15.41 -6.35
N GLU A 100 3.64 16.24 -5.72
CA GLU A 100 4.64 17.06 -6.39
C GLU A 100 5.67 16.24 -7.21
N ALA A 101 5.87 14.97 -6.89
CA ALA A 101 6.80 14.07 -7.58
C ALA A 101 6.13 13.25 -8.70
N GLY A 102 4.79 13.25 -8.79
CA GLY A 102 4.02 12.50 -9.79
C GLY A 102 3.01 11.54 -9.18
N GLY A 103 2.78 10.41 -9.85
CA GLY A 103 1.86 9.37 -9.37
C GLY A 103 2.38 8.72 -8.11
N ASP A 104 1.54 8.68 -7.07
CA ASP A 104 1.85 8.15 -5.74
C ASP A 104 0.72 7.23 -5.29
N ASP A 105 0.68 6.05 -5.89
CA ASP A 105 -0.36 5.04 -5.65
C ASP A 105 -0.08 4.28 -4.34
N LYS A 106 -1.16 4.00 -3.59
CA LYS A 106 -1.08 3.28 -2.31
C LYS A 106 -2.01 2.09 -2.32
N VAL A 107 -1.44 0.89 -2.27
CA VAL A 107 -2.20 -0.37 -2.22
C VAL A 107 -2.85 -0.50 -0.84
N LEU A 108 -4.16 -0.74 -0.81
CA LEU A 108 -4.88 -1.11 0.40
C LEU A 108 -4.95 -2.63 0.47
N CYS A 109 -4.45 -3.19 1.56
CA CYS A 109 -4.32 -4.63 1.72
C CYS A 109 -4.63 -5.07 3.16
N VAL A 110 -4.74 -6.37 3.34
CA VAL A 110 -4.96 -7.03 4.63
C VAL A 110 -3.99 -8.19 4.79
N PRO A 111 -3.65 -8.60 6.03
CA PRO A 111 -2.94 -9.85 6.27
C PRO A 111 -3.66 -11.03 5.60
N ALA A 112 -2.94 -11.79 4.78
CA ALA A 112 -3.53 -12.81 3.90
C ALA A 112 -4.23 -13.95 4.66
N GLY A 113 -3.74 -14.29 5.85
CA GLY A 113 -4.22 -15.41 6.66
C GLY A 113 -5.15 -15.03 7.82
N ASP A 114 -5.58 -13.78 7.95
CA ASP A 114 -6.46 -13.37 9.05
C ASP A 114 -7.93 -13.68 8.74
N PRO A 115 -8.55 -14.66 9.43
CA PRO A 115 -9.94 -15.04 9.16
C PRO A 115 -10.95 -13.93 9.48
N ARG A 116 -10.61 -12.97 10.34
CA ARG A 116 -11.48 -11.83 10.67
C ARG A 116 -11.65 -10.88 9.49
N LEU A 117 -10.69 -10.86 8.56
CA LEU A 117 -10.64 -9.98 7.39
C LEU A 117 -10.98 -10.70 6.08
N GLU A 118 -11.40 -11.96 6.17
CA GLU A 118 -11.70 -12.82 5.01
C GLU A 118 -12.78 -12.22 4.10
N HIS A 119 -13.72 -11.46 4.65
CA HIS A 119 -14.80 -10.79 3.92
C HIS A 119 -14.33 -9.61 3.06
N LEU A 120 -13.15 -9.05 3.34
CA LEU A 120 -12.57 -7.93 2.59
C LEU A 120 -11.86 -8.44 1.33
N ARG A 121 -12.59 -8.55 0.23
CA ARG A 121 -12.08 -9.11 -1.04
C ARG A 121 -11.91 -8.09 -2.15
N ASP A 122 -12.53 -6.93 -2.03
CA ASP A 122 -12.44 -5.84 -2.99
C ASP A 122 -12.76 -4.53 -2.29
N ILE A 123 -12.47 -3.40 -2.93
CA ILE A 123 -12.60 -2.05 -2.35
C ILE A 123 -14.02 -1.75 -1.87
N HIS A 124 -15.04 -2.27 -2.53
CA HIS A 124 -16.44 -2.06 -2.13
C HIS A 124 -16.84 -2.81 -0.84
N HIS A 125 -16.02 -3.74 -0.36
CA HIS A 125 -16.20 -4.38 0.94
C HIS A 125 -15.62 -3.55 2.09
N VAL A 126 -14.80 -2.53 1.80
CA VAL A 126 -14.29 -1.59 2.79
C VAL A 126 -15.35 -0.55 3.06
N GLY A 127 -15.63 -0.27 4.34
CA GLY A 127 -16.62 0.72 4.75
C GLY A 127 -16.37 2.08 4.10
N GLU A 128 -17.44 2.77 3.72
CA GLU A 128 -17.33 4.09 3.08
C GLU A 128 -16.56 5.07 3.97
N PHE A 129 -16.85 5.08 5.27
CA PHE A 129 -16.19 6.00 6.20
C PHE A 129 -14.71 5.67 6.38
N ASP A 130 -14.33 4.41 6.38
CA ASP A 130 -12.91 3.99 6.44
C ASP A 130 -12.14 4.51 5.22
N ARG A 131 -12.74 4.43 4.03
CA ARG A 131 -12.15 4.99 2.80
C ARG A 131 -12.04 6.51 2.85
N LEU A 132 -13.05 7.20 3.38
CA LEU A 132 -13.03 8.66 3.56
C LEU A 132 -11.95 9.09 4.55
N GLU A 133 -11.75 8.36 5.65
CA GLU A 133 -10.70 8.64 6.63
C GLU A 133 -9.30 8.49 6.02
N ILE A 134 -9.05 7.42 5.27
CA ILE A 134 -7.78 7.21 4.56
C ILE A 134 -7.54 8.32 3.55
N GLN A 135 -8.53 8.63 2.73
CA GLN A 135 -8.45 9.69 1.72
C GLN A 135 -8.15 11.03 2.36
N HIS A 136 -8.90 11.41 3.37
CA HIS A 136 -8.71 12.67 4.09
C HIS A 136 -7.30 12.77 4.69
N PHE A 137 -6.77 11.69 5.28
CA PHE A 137 -5.42 11.68 5.80
C PHE A 137 -4.41 12.06 4.72
N PHE A 138 -4.43 11.40 3.56
CA PHE A 138 -3.48 11.68 2.48
C PHE A 138 -3.69 13.04 1.82
N GLU A 139 -4.90 13.56 1.82
CA GLU A 139 -5.18 14.89 1.30
C GLU A 139 -4.59 16.01 2.17
N VAL A 140 -4.49 15.81 3.49
CA VAL A 140 -4.16 16.89 4.43
C VAL A 140 -2.84 16.72 5.18
N TYR A 141 -2.24 15.53 5.22
CA TYR A 141 -1.10 15.27 6.10
C TYR A 141 0.15 16.12 5.79
N LYS A 142 0.28 16.62 4.55
CA LYS A 142 1.35 17.51 4.09
C LYS A 142 0.96 19.01 4.07
N ASP A 143 -0.26 19.39 4.47
CA ASP A 143 -0.79 20.75 4.27
C ASP A 143 0.07 21.86 4.89
N LEU A 144 0.77 21.59 5.98
CA LEU A 144 1.64 22.55 6.64
C LEU A 144 3.10 22.48 6.19
N GLU A 145 3.40 21.65 5.17
CA GLU A 145 4.74 21.48 4.61
C GLU A 145 4.91 22.38 3.38
N PRO A 146 5.87 23.33 3.38
CA PRO A 146 6.08 24.22 2.24
C PRO A 146 6.42 23.45 0.96
N GLY A 147 5.77 23.80 -0.16
CA GLY A 147 6.05 23.23 -1.48
C GLY A 147 5.54 21.79 -1.68
N LYS A 148 4.77 21.27 -0.75
CA LYS A 148 4.12 19.96 -0.87
C LYS A 148 2.67 20.12 -1.33
N SER A 149 2.23 19.23 -2.18
CA SER A 149 0.85 19.20 -2.68
C SER A 149 0.36 17.76 -2.85
N VAL A 150 -0.94 17.59 -2.78
CA VAL A 150 -1.64 16.35 -3.14
C VAL A 150 -2.78 16.73 -4.07
N GLU A 151 -2.83 16.11 -5.24
CA GLU A 151 -3.86 16.35 -6.24
C GLU A 151 -4.49 15.04 -6.70
N GLY A 152 -5.80 15.08 -6.89
CA GLY A 152 -6.58 13.97 -7.40
C GLY A 152 -6.57 12.76 -6.47
N ALA A 153 -7.75 12.29 -6.12
CA ALA A 153 -7.93 11.11 -5.28
C ALA A 153 -8.97 10.20 -5.92
N THR A 154 -8.61 8.96 -6.17
CA THR A 154 -9.51 7.96 -6.75
C THR A 154 -9.23 6.60 -6.14
N TRP A 155 -10.30 5.85 -5.83
CA TRP A 155 -10.22 4.47 -5.43
C TRP A 155 -10.42 3.54 -6.62
N VAL A 156 -9.61 2.49 -6.69
CA VAL A 156 -9.77 1.39 -7.65
C VAL A 156 -9.81 0.06 -6.91
N GLY A 157 -10.28 -0.98 -7.59
CA GLY A 157 -10.50 -2.28 -6.99
C GLY A 157 -9.25 -3.15 -6.88
N ARG A 158 -9.46 -4.38 -6.38
CA ARG A 158 -8.40 -5.37 -6.21
C ARG A 158 -7.68 -5.69 -7.53
N THR A 159 -8.42 -5.84 -8.61
CA THR A 159 -7.83 -6.22 -9.92
C THR A 159 -6.80 -5.19 -10.40
N GLU A 160 -7.11 -3.92 -10.28
CA GLU A 160 -6.21 -2.82 -10.64
C GLU A 160 -5.02 -2.74 -9.69
N ALA A 161 -5.23 -2.97 -8.39
CA ALA A 161 -4.17 -3.01 -7.40
C ALA A 161 -3.16 -4.14 -7.69
N GLU A 162 -3.65 -5.35 -7.96
CA GLU A 162 -2.81 -6.49 -8.33
C GLU A 162 -2.07 -6.26 -9.65
N ALA A 163 -2.71 -5.59 -10.63
CA ALA A 163 -2.06 -5.24 -11.89
C ALA A 163 -0.91 -4.26 -11.66
N GLU A 164 -1.08 -3.24 -10.80
CA GLU A 164 -0.01 -2.31 -10.47
C GLU A 164 1.14 -2.99 -9.71
N ILE A 165 0.85 -3.89 -8.78
CA ILE A 165 1.90 -4.67 -8.10
C ILE A 165 2.73 -5.48 -9.11
N ARG A 166 2.08 -6.15 -10.08
CA ARG A 166 2.80 -6.88 -11.13
C ARG A 166 3.65 -5.95 -12.00
N ALA A 167 3.11 -4.80 -12.39
CA ALA A 167 3.84 -3.81 -13.17
C ALA A 167 5.04 -3.24 -12.40
N SER A 168 4.87 -2.98 -11.10
CA SER A 168 5.93 -2.51 -10.20
C SER A 168 7.06 -3.54 -10.04
N ARG A 169 6.74 -4.84 -9.99
CA ARG A 169 7.73 -5.92 -9.98
C ARG A 169 8.53 -5.99 -11.28
N VAL A 170 7.87 -5.83 -12.42
CA VAL A 170 8.56 -5.78 -13.72
C VAL A 170 9.54 -4.61 -13.76
N ARG A 171 9.11 -3.42 -13.33
CA ARG A 171 10.01 -2.24 -13.25
C ARG A 171 11.21 -2.48 -12.33
N PHE A 172 10.98 -3.15 -11.20
CA PHE A 172 12.03 -3.51 -10.25
C PHE A 172 13.06 -4.44 -10.89
N ASP A 173 12.61 -5.50 -11.56
CA ASP A 173 13.47 -6.45 -12.26
C ASP A 173 14.26 -5.79 -13.39
N GLU A 174 13.63 -4.93 -14.20
CA GLU A 174 14.25 -4.16 -15.26
C GLU A 174 15.30 -3.17 -14.76
N ALA A 175 15.11 -2.64 -13.55
CA ALA A 175 16.09 -1.80 -12.85
C ALA A 175 17.26 -2.59 -12.24
N GLY A 176 17.33 -3.91 -12.46
CA GLY A 176 18.38 -4.79 -11.96
C GLY A 176 18.12 -5.34 -10.56
N GLY A 177 16.86 -5.33 -10.09
CA GLY A 177 16.48 -5.85 -8.79
C GLY A 177 17.02 -5.01 -7.61
N HIS A 178 17.39 -3.76 -7.87
CA HIS A 178 17.83 -2.83 -6.83
C HIS A 178 16.90 -1.64 -6.78
N THR A 179 16.43 -1.31 -5.60
CA THR A 179 15.81 0.00 -5.35
C THR A 179 16.87 1.06 -5.65
N LEU A 180 16.58 1.96 -6.57
CA LEU A 180 17.46 3.11 -6.79
C LEU A 180 17.43 3.88 -5.47
N ALA A 181 18.59 3.96 -4.80
CA ALA A 181 18.71 4.63 -3.53
C ALA A 181 18.07 6.02 -3.64
N GLY A 182 17.08 6.28 -2.82
CA GLY A 182 16.33 7.52 -2.85
C GLY A 182 17.26 8.71 -2.89
N SER A 183 16.97 9.65 -3.75
CA SER A 183 17.60 10.96 -3.69
C SER A 183 17.39 11.50 -2.28
N PRO A 184 18.41 12.03 -1.61
CA PRO A 184 18.23 12.62 -0.30
C PRO A 184 17.17 13.72 -0.42
N GLY A 185 16.07 13.53 0.27
CA GLY A 185 14.98 14.51 0.30
C GLY A 185 15.52 15.88 0.70
N HIS A 186 15.24 16.86 -0.12
CA HIS A 186 15.47 18.26 0.19
C HIS A 186 14.36 18.80 1.07
#